data_5407cddac16aa4707a47b2815f7b52c4
#
_entry.id   5407cddac16aa4707a47b2815f7b52c4
#
_cell.length_a   1.000
_cell.length_b   1.000
_cell.length_c   1.000
_cell.angle_alpha   90.00
_cell.angle_beta   90.00
_cell.angle_gamma   90.00
#
_symmetry.space_group_name_H-M   'P 1'
#
loop_
_entity.id
_entity.type
_entity.pdbx_description
1 polymer ?
#
loop_
_entity_poly.entity_id
_entity_poly.type
_entity_poly.pdbx_seq_one_letter_code
_entity_poly.pdbx_strand_id
1 'polypeptide(L)'
;MTLPLSTPTDLSRRSTLASQQEAPAMQDPTTSRPIVSFQDVTKSYGSFTVLDHLNLDVAPGEKVAIIGPSGSGKSTLLRVLMTLEGIDQGQIRVEDDSLTHMPNRNGVLVPANDRHIRRVRSKIGMVFQSFNLFPHMTALQNVIEAPVQVLGMNPKEARERAADLLELVGLGNKLDHYPSQLSGGQQQRVAIARALAMRPKVMLFDEVTSALDPELCGEVLNVIRKLGAEHNLTMLMVTHQMGFAREFADRVCFFYKGQIHEQGTPAQIFENPQQERTCAFLSAVKEAN
;
A
#
# COMPACT_ATOMS: atom_id res chain seq x y z
N MET A 1 -35.41 15.98 -85.38
CA MET A 1 -36.78 15.83 -84.81
C MET A 1 -36.65 15.48 -83.35
N THR A 2 -37.05 16.42 -82.54
CA THR A 2 -37.46 16.39 -81.16
C THR A 2 -36.66 15.69 -80.07
N LEU A 3 -36.02 16.51 -79.28
CA LEU A 3 -35.80 16.32 -77.86
C LEU A 3 -37.12 16.14 -77.06
N PRO A 4 -37.10 15.55 -75.85
CA PRO A 4 -37.11 16.42 -74.70
C PRO A 4 -36.35 15.89 -73.48
N LEU A 5 -35.72 16.83 -72.78
CA LEU A 5 -36.00 17.38 -71.47
C LEU A 5 -35.54 16.51 -70.25
N SER A 6 -34.53 17.06 -69.70
CA SER A 6 -34.00 17.02 -68.34
C SER A 6 -35.03 16.96 -67.21
N THR A 7 -34.62 16.28 -66.09
CA THR A 7 -35.04 16.65 -64.75
C THR A 7 -33.90 16.44 -63.71
N PRO A 8 -33.94 17.12 -62.60
CA PRO A 8 -32.72 17.53 -61.93
C PRO A 8 -32.28 16.64 -60.75
N THR A 9 -31.03 16.76 -60.50
CA THR A 9 -30.22 16.31 -59.40
C THR A 9 -30.82 16.63 -58.04
N ASP A 10 -31.00 15.59 -57.20
CA ASP A 10 -31.18 15.79 -55.77
C ASP A 10 -29.87 15.59 -55.04
N LEU A 11 -29.32 16.71 -54.58
CA LEU A 11 -28.16 16.84 -53.74
C LEU A 11 -28.64 17.06 -52.30
N SER A 12 -28.84 15.98 -51.52
CA SER A 12 -28.80 16.12 -50.07
C SER A 12 -28.76 14.75 -49.38
N ARG A 13 -27.63 14.41 -48.80
CA ARG A 13 -27.45 13.73 -47.53
C ARG A 13 -26.00 13.21 -47.39
N ARG A 14 -25.08 14.10 -47.16
CA ARG A 14 -23.86 13.76 -46.43
C ARG A 14 -24.16 13.96 -44.94
N SER A 15 -24.58 12.90 -44.29
CA SER A 15 -24.63 12.85 -42.83
C SER A 15 -23.23 12.55 -42.31
N THR A 16 -22.64 13.53 -41.67
CA THR A 16 -21.43 13.51 -40.88
C THR A 16 -21.59 12.51 -39.74
N LEU A 17 -20.91 11.38 -39.82
CA LEU A 17 -20.68 10.51 -38.67
C LEU A 17 -19.62 11.17 -37.79
N ALA A 18 -20.04 11.96 -36.84
CA ALA A 18 -19.21 12.37 -35.70
C ALA A 18 -19.04 11.13 -34.81
N SER A 19 -17.84 10.59 -34.79
CA SER A 19 -17.39 9.61 -33.82
C SER A 19 -17.46 10.24 -32.42
N GLN A 20 -18.48 9.88 -31.65
CA GLN A 20 -18.49 10.12 -30.22
C GLN A 20 -17.47 9.16 -29.61
N GLN A 21 -16.30 9.69 -29.25
CA GLN A 21 -15.41 9.05 -28.29
C GLN A 21 -16.10 9.12 -26.94
N GLU A 22 -16.69 8.01 -26.52
CA GLU A 22 -17.10 7.82 -25.12
C GLU A 22 -15.85 7.94 -24.23
N ALA A 23 -15.87 8.92 -23.35
CA ALA A 23 -14.91 9.02 -22.26
C ALA A 23 -15.01 7.75 -21.40
N PRO A 24 -13.89 7.19 -20.91
CA PRO A 24 -13.95 6.02 -20.06
C PRO A 24 -14.78 6.37 -18.80
N ALA A 25 -15.84 5.61 -18.60
CA ALA A 25 -16.68 5.71 -17.41
C ALA A 25 -15.80 5.58 -16.17
N MET A 26 -15.80 6.60 -15.32
CA MET A 26 -15.26 6.52 -13.96
C MET A 26 -16.00 5.37 -13.27
N GLN A 27 -15.30 4.27 -13.02
CA GLN A 27 -15.83 3.17 -12.24
C GLN A 27 -16.06 3.66 -10.82
N ASP A 28 -17.30 3.55 -10.35
CA ASP A 28 -17.69 3.83 -8.98
C ASP A 28 -16.85 2.96 -8.02
N PRO A 29 -16.14 3.52 -7.03
CA PRO A 29 -15.27 2.75 -6.12
C PRO A 29 -16.03 1.78 -5.21
N THR A 30 -17.37 1.74 -5.28
CA THR A 30 -18.25 0.94 -4.40
C THR A 30 -18.53 -0.49 -4.87
N THR A 31 -17.99 -0.95 -6.02
CA THR A 31 -18.31 -2.29 -6.56
C THR A 31 -17.15 -3.29 -6.58
N SER A 32 -15.91 -2.90 -6.27
CA SER A 32 -14.80 -3.84 -6.17
C SER A 32 -14.64 -4.38 -4.75
N ARG A 33 -14.53 -5.72 -4.60
CA ARG A 33 -14.20 -6.32 -3.29
C ARG A 33 -12.90 -5.72 -2.75
N PRO A 34 -12.85 -5.36 -1.45
CA PRO A 34 -11.64 -4.84 -0.84
C PRO A 34 -10.52 -5.89 -0.87
N ILE A 35 -9.30 -5.46 -1.16
CA ILE A 35 -8.11 -6.32 -1.10
C ILE A 35 -7.66 -6.55 0.35
N VAL A 36 -7.91 -5.57 1.22
CA VAL A 36 -7.71 -5.68 2.68
C VAL A 36 -8.98 -5.25 3.37
N SER A 37 -9.43 -6.04 4.36
CA SER A 37 -10.62 -5.72 5.17
C SER A 37 -10.34 -6.01 6.64
N PHE A 38 -10.56 -5.03 7.49
CA PHE A 38 -10.66 -5.15 8.94
C PHE A 38 -12.12 -5.05 9.32
N GLN A 39 -12.62 -6.03 10.05
CA GLN A 39 -14.02 -6.10 10.48
C GLN A 39 -14.08 -6.28 11.99
N ASP A 40 -14.50 -5.22 12.68
CA ASP A 40 -14.69 -5.18 14.13
C ASP A 40 -13.45 -5.63 14.92
N VAL A 41 -12.26 -5.19 14.48
CA VAL A 41 -10.99 -5.68 15.00
C VAL A 41 -10.65 -4.99 16.31
N THR A 42 -10.47 -5.79 17.37
CA THR A 42 -10.03 -5.33 18.67
C THR A 42 -8.69 -5.97 19.06
N LYS A 43 -7.78 -5.12 19.59
CA LYS A 43 -6.49 -5.54 20.14
C LYS A 43 -6.18 -4.80 21.42
N SER A 44 -5.86 -5.56 22.47
CA SER A 44 -5.49 -4.99 23.78
C SER A 44 -4.16 -5.56 24.27
N TYR A 45 -3.48 -4.79 25.12
CA TYR A 45 -2.32 -5.19 25.90
C TYR A 45 -2.64 -5.00 27.38
N GLY A 46 -2.95 -6.08 28.06
CA GLY A 46 -3.49 -6.03 29.41
C GLY A 46 -4.84 -5.28 29.44
N SER A 47 -4.94 -4.21 30.22
CA SER A 47 -6.14 -3.38 30.31
C SER A 47 -6.22 -2.25 29.27
N PHE A 48 -5.19 -2.10 28.45
CA PHE A 48 -5.13 -1.01 27.46
C PHE A 48 -5.52 -1.48 26.08
N THR A 49 -6.66 -1.00 25.56
CA THR A 49 -7.12 -1.28 24.20
C THR A 49 -6.43 -0.34 23.22
N VAL A 50 -5.73 -0.93 22.24
CA VAL A 50 -4.94 -0.21 21.22
C VAL A 50 -5.68 -0.13 19.88
N LEU A 51 -6.40 -1.18 19.51
CA LEU A 51 -7.37 -1.17 18.41
C LEU A 51 -8.73 -1.46 18.99
N ASP A 52 -9.71 -0.60 18.72
CA ASP A 52 -11.01 -0.61 19.33
C ASP A 52 -12.10 -0.68 18.25
N HIS A 53 -12.67 -1.87 18.02
CA HIS A 53 -13.69 -2.12 17.01
C HIS A 53 -13.35 -1.54 15.64
N LEU A 54 -12.07 -1.68 15.23
CA LEU A 54 -11.55 -1.11 14.01
C LEU A 54 -12.20 -1.72 12.77
N ASN A 55 -12.73 -0.85 11.91
CA ASN A 55 -13.25 -1.19 10.58
C ASN A 55 -12.49 -0.39 9.52
N LEU A 56 -11.94 -1.09 8.52
CA LEU A 56 -11.22 -0.49 7.40
C LEU A 56 -11.25 -1.42 6.20
N ASP A 57 -11.76 -0.93 5.08
CA ASP A 57 -11.65 -1.59 3.79
C ASP A 57 -10.69 -0.81 2.90
N VAL A 58 -9.84 -1.51 2.16
CA VAL A 58 -8.90 -0.94 1.19
C VAL A 58 -9.14 -1.57 -0.16
N ALA A 59 -9.35 -0.73 -1.18
CA ALA A 59 -9.58 -1.19 -2.55
C ALA A 59 -8.27 -1.66 -3.23
N PRO A 60 -8.35 -2.55 -4.23
CA PRO A 60 -7.18 -2.90 -5.04
C PRO A 60 -6.56 -1.68 -5.71
N GLY A 61 -5.24 -1.53 -5.61
CA GLY A 61 -4.49 -0.40 -6.15
C GLY A 61 -4.57 0.89 -5.33
N GLU A 62 -5.40 0.95 -4.29
CA GLU A 62 -5.57 2.13 -3.46
C GLU A 62 -4.33 2.41 -2.59
N LYS A 63 -3.97 3.68 -2.49
CA LYS A 63 -2.90 4.20 -1.64
C LYS A 63 -3.51 4.92 -0.45
N VAL A 64 -3.46 4.29 0.72
CA VAL A 64 -4.04 4.82 1.96
C VAL A 64 -2.93 5.35 2.87
N ALA A 65 -2.98 6.63 3.22
CA ALA A 65 -2.14 7.21 4.25
C ALA A 65 -2.86 7.20 5.60
N ILE A 66 -2.19 6.70 6.63
CA ILE A 66 -2.68 6.65 8.01
C ILE A 66 -1.88 7.67 8.82
N ILE A 67 -2.55 8.72 9.27
CA ILE A 67 -1.98 9.80 10.07
C ILE A 67 -2.62 9.85 11.46
N GLY A 68 -1.99 10.52 12.40
CA GLY A 68 -2.53 10.68 13.76
C GLY A 68 -1.44 10.74 14.83
N PRO A 69 -1.79 11.04 16.07
CA PRO A 69 -0.82 11.20 17.17
C PRO A 69 -0.04 9.91 17.44
N SER A 70 1.16 10.07 18.02
CA SER A 70 1.95 8.93 18.48
C SER A 70 1.18 8.14 19.54
N GLY A 71 1.35 6.82 19.56
CA GLY A 71 0.65 5.93 20.48
C GLY A 71 -0.84 5.69 20.18
N SER A 72 -1.38 6.18 19.06
CA SER A 72 -2.79 5.96 18.71
C SER A 72 -3.10 4.54 18.20
N GLY A 73 -2.10 3.70 17.89
CA GLY A 73 -2.28 2.33 17.41
C GLY A 73 -1.97 2.11 15.92
N LYS A 74 -1.46 3.12 15.19
CA LYS A 74 -1.20 3.04 13.73
C LYS A 74 -0.26 1.89 13.34
N SER A 75 0.89 1.77 14.01
CA SER A 75 1.84 0.67 13.75
C SER A 75 1.25 -0.69 14.15
N THR A 76 0.43 -0.75 15.21
CA THR A 76 -0.26 -1.98 15.62
C THR A 76 -1.22 -2.45 14.54
N LEU A 77 -1.95 -1.54 13.87
CA LEU A 77 -2.79 -1.87 12.72
C LEU A 77 -1.99 -2.60 11.62
N LEU A 78 -0.81 -2.08 11.25
CA LEU A 78 0.04 -2.74 10.25
C LEU A 78 0.60 -4.09 10.77
N ARG A 79 0.95 -4.17 12.05
CA ARG A 79 1.51 -5.38 12.67
C ARG A 79 0.51 -6.52 12.75
N VAL A 80 -0.77 -6.24 13.08
CA VAL A 80 -1.81 -7.29 13.08
C VAL A 80 -2.13 -7.75 11.66
N LEU A 81 -2.11 -6.85 10.65
CA LEU A 81 -2.26 -7.22 9.25
C LEU A 81 -1.11 -8.12 8.76
N MET A 82 0.12 -7.84 9.21
CA MET A 82 1.29 -8.66 8.91
C MET A 82 1.37 -9.94 9.75
N THR A 83 0.39 -10.17 10.65
CA THR A 83 0.39 -11.31 11.61
C THR A 83 1.63 -11.36 12.51
N LEU A 84 2.25 -10.23 12.77
CA LEU A 84 3.31 -10.09 13.78
C LEU A 84 2.71 -10.04 15.18
N GLU A 85 1.44 -9.67 15.27
CA GLU A 85 0.65 -9.66 16.49
C GLU A 85 -0.72 -10.26 16.20
N GLY A 86 -1.28 -11.00 17.18
CA GLY A 86 -2.63 -11.53 17.11
C GLY A 86 -3.67 -10.47 17.50
N ILE A 87 -4.89 -10.61 17.00
CA ILE A 87 -6.05 -9.83 17.43
C ILE A 87 -6.83 -10.57 18.52
N ASP A 88 -7.60 -9.85 19.31
CA ASP A 88 -8.43 -10.44 20.38
C ASP A 88 -9.85 -10.71 19.87
N GLN A 89 -10.39 -9.84 19.01
CA GLN A 89 -11.71 -9.99 18.40
C GLN A 89 -11.72 -9.49 16.96
N GLY A 90 -12.75 -9.87 16.20
CA GLY A 90 -12.95 -9.44 14.82
C GLY A 90 -12.29 -10.33 13.78
N GLN A 91 -12.18 -9.82 12.56
CA GLN A 91 -11.61 -10.53 11.43
C GLN A 91 -10.77 -9.61 10.55
N ILE A 92 -9.65 -10.16 10.05
CA ILE A 92 -8.84 -9.50 9.03
C ILE A 92 -8.80 -10.40 7.79
N ARG A 93 -9.00 -9.82 6.62
CA ARG A 93 -8.95 -10.50 5.33
C ARG A 93 -7.97 -9.83 4.38
N VAL A 94 -7.32 -10.65 3.56
CA VAL A 94 -6.49 -10.20 2.43
C VAL A 94 -6.96 -10.94 1.20
N GLU A 95 -7.51 -10.24 0.24
CA GLU A 95 -8.32 -10.79 -0.85
C GLU A 95 -9.49 -11.60 -0.26
N ASP A 96 -9.65 -12.85 -0.66
CA ASP A 96 -10.68 -13.76 -0.14
C ASP A 96 -10.23 -14.57 1.08
N ASP A 97 -8.95 -14.48 1.46
CA ASP A 97 -8.38 -15.26 2.56
C ASP A 97 -8.47 -14.51 3.89
N SER A 98 -9.04 -15.15 4.92
CA SER A 98 -9.00 -14.63 6.30
C SER A 98 -7.67 -14.99 6.97
N LEU A 99 -7.12 -14.06 7.73
CA LEU A 99 -5.94 -14.28 8.58
C LEU A 99 -6.27 -15.01 9.88
N THR A 100 -7.55 -15.03 10.29
CA THR A 100 -7.98 -15.62 11.55
C THR A 100 -8.62 -17.01 11.41
N HIS A 101 -9.31 -17.26 10.30
CA HIS A 101 -10.03 -18.53 10.05
C HIS A 101 -9.77 -19.04 8.64
N MET A 102 -9.93 -20.35 8.47
CA MET A 102 -9.84 -21.02 7.17
C MET A 102 -10.91 -22.10 7.04
N PRO A 103 -11.41 -22.41 5.83
CA PRO A 103 -12.32 -23.55 5.64
C PRO A 103 -11.57 -24.87 5.81
N ASN A 104 -12.15 -25.81 6.55
CA ASN A 104 -11.70 -27.19 6.60
C ASN A 104 -12.19 -27.97 5.35
N ARG A 105 -11.91 -29.29 5.28
CA ARG A 105 -12.31 -30.14 4.14
C ARG A 105 -13.84 -30.17 3.90
N ASN A 106 -14.63 -29.88 4.91
CA ASN A 106 -16.10 -29.87 4.85
C ASN A 106 -16.67 -28.45 4.65
N GLY A 107 -15.83 -27.43 4.39
CA GLY A 107 -16.23 -26.04 4.22
C GLY A 107 -16.54 -25.29 5.53
N VAL A 108 -16.37 -25.92 6.69
CA VAL A 108 -16.59 -25.28 8.00
C VAL A 108 -15.39 -24.41 8.35
N LEU A 109 -15.64 -23.17 8.79
CA LEU A 109 -14.60 -22.24 9.25
C LEU A 109 -14.00 -22.74 10.56
N VAL A 110 -12.68 -22.92 10.57
CA VAL A 110 -11.87 -23.28 11.74
C VAL A 110 -10.74 -22.25 11.90
N PRO A 111 -10.13 -22.14 13.09
CA PRO A 111 -8.97 -21.27 13.27
C PRO A 111 -7.88 -21.55 12.22
N ALA A 112 -7.31 -20.49 11.66
CA ALA A 112 -6.27 -20.58 10.64
C ALA A 112 -5.00 -21.24 11.22
N ASN A 113 -4.45 -22.20 10.49
CA ASN A 113 -3.18 -22.81 10.86
C ASN A 113 -1.98 -22.02 10.29
N ASP A 114 -0.77 -22.30 10.79
CA ASP A 114 0.45 -21.61 10.40
C ASP A 114 0.72 -21.66 8.88
N ARG A 115 0.39 -22.77 8.22
CA ARG A 115 0.58 -22.90 6.76
C ARG A 115 -0.34 -21.93 6.00
N HIS A 116 -1.59 -21.82 6.41
CA HIS A 116 -2.55 -20.89 5.83
C HIS A 116 -2.10 -19.45 6.07
N ILE A 117 -1.75 -19.10 7.33
CA ILE A 117 -1.28 -17.76 7.70
C ILE A 117 -0.03 -17.37 6.89
N ARG A 118 0.97 -18.27 6.77
CA ARG A 118 2.18 -18.01 5.97
C ARG A 118 1.85 -17.75 4.49
N ARG A 119 0.90 -18.49 3.92
CA ARG A 119 0.45 -18.30 2.54
C ARG A 119 -0.21 -16.92 2.36
N VAL A 120 -1.09 -16.51 3.27
CA VAL A 120 -1.75 -15.21 3.19
C VAL A 120 -0.73 -14.08 3.42
N ARG A 121 0.13 -14.23 4.44
CA ARG A 121 1.18 -13.27 4.76
C ARG A 121 2.17 -13.05 3.60
N SER A 122 2.47 -14.08 2.80
CA SER A 122 3.37 -13.93 1.64
C SER A 122 2.82 -12.99 0.55
N LYS A 123 1.53 -12.64 0.59
CA LYS A 123 0.90 -11.64 -0.28
C LYS A 123 1.13 -10.20 0.20
N ILE A 124 1.71 -10.02 1.37
CA ILE A 124 1.91 -8.72 2.01
C ILE A 124 3.41 -8.46 2.14
N GLY A 125 3.88 -7.33 1.64
CA GLY A 125 5.22 -6.80 1.90
C GLY A 125 5.17 -5.76 3.01
N MET A 126 6.17 -5.73 3.89
CA MET A 126 6.27 -4.71 4.93
C MET A 126 7.65 -4.10 4.97
N VAL A 127 7.68 -2.78 5.04
CA VAL A 127 8.88 -1.96 5.25
C VAL A 127 8.74 -1.28 6.61
N PHE A 128 9.70 -1.51 7.49
CA PHE A 128 9.69 -1.04 8.87
C PHE A 128 10.42 0.30 9.01
N GLN A 129 10.15 1.00 10.09
CA GLN A 129 10.86 2.20 10.52
C GLN A 129 12.37 1.95 10.68
N SER A 130 12.73 0.86 11.38
CA SER A 130 14.10 0.35 11.41
C SER A 130 14.29 -0.59 10.23
N PHE A 131 15.32 -0.43 9.45
CA PHE A 131 15.54 -1.11 8.16
C PHE A 131 15.47 -2.64 8.25
N ASN A 132 15.80 -3.22 9.40
CA ASN A 132 15.73 -4.65 9.74
C ASN A 132 16.46 -5.54 8.69
N LEU A 133 17.55 -5.04 8.12
CA LEU A 133 18.39 -5.83 7.23
C LEU A 133 19.21 -6.85 8.03
N PHE A 134 19.49 -7.98 7.40
CA PHE A 134 20.43 -8.97 7.93
C PHE A 134 21.85 -8.41 7.85
N PRO A 135 22.53 -8.09 8.98
CA PRO A 135 23.79 -7.37 8.96
C PRO A 135 24.95 -8.18 8.36
N HIS A 136 24.85 -9.49 8.37
CA HIS A 136 25.83 -10.45 7.84
C HIS A 136 25.60 -10.82 6.37
N MET A 137 24.59 -10.23 5.73
CA MET A 137 24.24 -10.43 4.32
C MET A 137 24.45 -9.14 3.52
N THR A 138 24.89 -9.27 2.26
CA THR A 138 24.97 -8.13 1.34
C THR A 138 23.57 -7.61 0.97
N ALA A 139 23.48 -6.47 0.29
CA ALA A 139 22.22 -5.93 -0.23
C ALA A 139 21.51 -6.97 -1.10
N LEU A 140 22.24 -7.58 -2.04
CA LEU A 140 21.69 -8.62 -2.92
C LEU A 140 21.19 -9.83 -2.13
N GLN A 141 21.97 -10.33 -1.16
CA GLN A 141 21.58 -11.48 -0.34
C GLN A 141 20.34 -11.19 0.51
N ASN A 142 20.22 -9.98 1.08
CA ASN A 142 19.02 -9.55 1.81
C ASN A 142 17.76 -9.63 0.95
N VAL A 143 17.85 -9.34 -0.35
CA VAL A 143 16.71 -9.35 -1.27
C VAL A 143 16.39 -10.76 -1.76
N ILE A 144 17.38 -11.62 -1.96
CA ILE A 144 17.23 -12.99 -2.46
C ILE A 144 16.63 -13.93 -1.42
N GLU A 145 16.93 -13.74 -0.13
CA GLU A 145 16.70 -14.73 0.93
C GLU A 145 15.24 -15.21 0.97
N ALA A 146 14.28 -14.30 1.07
CA ALA A 146 12.88 -14.69 1.19
C ALA A 146 12.31 -15.34 -0.10
N PRO A 147 12.57 -14.86 -1.33
CA PRO A 147 12.18 -15.57 -2.55
C PRO A 147 12.66 -17.01 -2.63
N VAL A 148 13.89 -17.28 -2.25
CA VAL A 148 14.45 -18.65 -2.28
C VAL A 148 13.86 -19.51 -1.16
N GLN A 149 13.86 -19.03 0.09
CA GLN A 149 13.48 -19.83 1.25
C GLN A 149 11.97 -20.02 1.40
N VAL A 150 11.17 -19.01 1.00
CA VAL A 150 9.72 -19.00 1.21
C VAL A 150 8.96 -19.40 -0.04
N LEU A 151 9.35 -18.85 -1.21
CA LEU A 151 8.68 -19.14 -2.49
C LEU A 151 9.29 -20.33 -3.22
N GLY A 152 10.45 -20.86 -2.80
CA GLY A 152 11.15 -21.92 -3.49
C GLY A 152 11.69 -21.51 -4.88
N MET A 153 11.93 -20.20 -5.08
CA MET A 153 12.43 -19.67 -6.34
C MET A 153 13.82 -20.22 -6.64
N ASN A 154 14.12 -20.47 -7.92
CA ASN A 154 15.46 -20.87 -8.32
C ASN A 154 16.47 -19.78 -7.93
N PRO A 155 17.61 -20.11 -7.30
CA PRO A 155 18.59 -19.11 -6.85
C PRO A 155 19.11 -18.19 -7.96
N LYS A 156 19.24 -18.67 -9.20
CA LYS A 156 19.66 -17.86 -10.33
C LYS A 156 18.58 -16.82 -10.70
N GLU A 157 17.32 -17.25 -10.81
CA GLU A 157 16.17 -16.37 -11.06
C GLU A 157 16.01 -15.34 -9.91
N ALA A 158 16.14 -15.78 -8.66
CA ALA A 158 16.08 -14.90 -7.50
C ALA A 158 17.17 -13.83 -7.53
N ARG A 159 18.39 -14.19 -7.98
CA ARG A 159 19.51 -13.25 -8.10
C ARG A 159 19.28 -12.21 -9.20
N GLU A 160 18.84 -12.64 -10.38
CA GLU A 160 18.51 -11.74 -11.49
C GLU A 160 17.43 -10.75 -11.07
N ARG A 161 16.32 -11.26 -10.51
CA ARG A 161 15.23 -10.43 -10.00
C ARG A 161 15.67 -9.46 -8.89
N ALA A 162 16.50 -9.90 -7.96
CA ALA A 162 16.99 -9.05 -6.88
C ALA A 162 17.89 -7.93 -7.41
N ALA A 163 18.71 -8.20 -8.44
CA ALA A 163 19.52 -7.18 -9.10
C ALA A 163 18.63 -6.12 -9.78
N ASP A 164 17.59 -6.54 -10.52
CA ASP A 164 16.64 -5.63 -11.15
C ASP A 164 15.91 -4.75 -10.11
N LEU A 165 15.50 -5.33 -8.97
CA LEU A 165 14.86 -4.58 -7.90
C LEU A 165 15.80 -3.60 -7.21
N LEU A 166 17.07 -3.96 -7.03
CA LEU A 166 18.09 -3.05 -6.50
C LEU A 166 18.39 -1.92 -7.50
N GLU A 167 18.42 -2.21 -8.79
CA GLU A 167 18.52 -1.17 -9.82
C GLU A 167 17.31 -0.23 -9.79
N LEU A 168 16.08 -0.77 -9.69
CA LEU A 168 14.83 -0.01 -9.60
C LEU A 168 14.85 1.00 -8.44
N VAL A 169 15.44 0.62 -7.29
CA VAL A 169 15.59 1.52 -6.14
C VAL A 169 16.88 2.35 -6.17
N GLY A 170 17.63 2.35 -7.29
CA GLY A 170 18.83 3.14 -7.52
C GLY A 170 20.07 2.62 -6.77
N LEU A 171 20.15 1.30 -6.57
CA LEU A 171 21.26 0.63 -5.85
C LEU A 171 21.93 -0.47 -6.67
N GLY A 172 21.84 -0.44 -8.02
CA GLY A 172 22.46 -1.42 -8.90
C GLY A 172 23.98 -1.55 -8.75
N ASN A 173 24.66 -0.48 -8.33
CA ASN A 173 26.11 -0.45 -8.04
C ASN A 173 26.45 -0.84 -6.59
N LYS A 174 25.46 -1.29 -5.77
CA LYS A 174 25.63 -1.60 -4.34
C LYS A 174 25.29 -3.04 -3.98
N LEU A 175 25.20 -3.94 -4.96
CA LEU A 175 24.76 -5.33 -4.77
C LEU A 175 25.55 -6.08 -3.69
N ASP A 176 26.86 -5.91 -3.66
CA ASP A 176 27.78 -6.64 -2.79
C ASP A 176 28.14 -5.85 -1.49
N HIS A 177 27.48 -4.71 -1.24
CA HIS A 177 27.69 -3.93 -0.01
C HIS A 177 26.90 -4.53 1.14
N TYR A 178 27.50 -4.55 2.32
CA TYR A 178 26.83 -4.91 3.57
C TYR A 178 26.07 -3.70 4.14
N PRO A 179 25.05 -3.91 5.00
CA PRO A 179 24.30 -2.81 5.61
C PRO A 179 25.19 -1.75 6.28
N SER A 180 26.28 -2.14 6.93
CA SER A 180 27.24 -1.21 7.55
C SER A 180 27.97 -0.27 6.58
N GLN A 181 27.93 -0.58 5.28
CA GLN A 181 28.56 0.19 4.20
C GLN A 181 27.54 1.08 3.45
N LEU A 182 26.28 1.08 3.89
CA LEU A 182 25.18 1.79 3.27
C LEU A 182 24.68 2.91 4.17
N SER A 183 24.32 4.06 3.59
CA SER A 183 23.60 5.11 4.32
C SER A 183 22.22 4.63 4.78
N GLY A 184 21.60 5.31 5.75
CA GLY A 184 20.25 4.98 6.21
C GLY A 184 19.23 4.94 5.07
N GLY A 185 19.24 5.92 4.17
CA GLY A 185 18.37 5.95 3.01
C GLY A 185 18.64 4.81 2.02
N GLN A 186 19.91 4.40 1.86
CA GLN A 186 20.27 3.23 1.05
C GLN A 186 19.78 1.94 1.70
N GLN A 187 19.96 1.78 3.02
CA GLN A 187 19.42 0.62 3.75
C GLN A 187 17.90 0.52 3.63
N GLN A 188 17.18 1.63 3.72
CA GLN A 188 15.73 1.66 3.55
C GLN A 188 15.32 1.26 2.13
N ARG A 189 16.06 1.70 1.12
CA ARG A 189 15.80 1.29 -0.27
C ARG A 189 16.07 -0.20 -0.50
N VAL A 190 17.07 -0.79 0.15
CA VAL A 190 17.26 -2.26 0.17
C VAL A 190 16.08 -2.96 0.84
N ALA A 191 15.55 -2.43 1.97
CA ALA A 191 14.38 -3.00 2.64
C ALA A 191 13.12 -2.95 1.75
N ILE A 192 12.94 -1.88 0.97
CA ILE A 192 11.87 -1.78 -0.03
C ILE A 192 12.06 -2.85 -1.12
N ALA A 193 13.25 -2.98 -1.71
CA ALA A 193 13.55 -4.00 -2.72
C ALA A 193 13.30 -5.42 -2.19
N ARG A 194 13.70 -5.70 -0.94
CA ARG A 194 13.45 -6.97 -0.26
C ARG A 194 11.96 -7.28 -0.13
N ALA A 195 11.15 -6.30 0.27
CA ALA A 195 9.71 -6.49 0.37
C ALA A 195 9.07 -6.76 -0.99
N LEU A 196 9.49 -6.04 -2.04
CA LEU A 196 9.01 -6.22 -3.42
C LEU A 196 9.41 -7.57 -4.03
N ALA A 197 10.51 -8.16 -3.59
CA ALA A 197 11.01 -9.43 -4.10
C ALA A 197 10.01 -10.58 -3.93
N MET A 198 9.14 -10.52 -2.93
CA MET A 198 8.07 -11.48 -2.66
C MET A 198 6.86 -11.36 -3.60
N ARG A 199 6.82 -10.38 -4.52
CA ARG A 199 5.66 -10.07 -5.38
C ARG A 199 4.37 -9.81 -4.58
N PRO A 200 4.40 -8.93 -3.59
CA PRO A 200 3.24 -8.72 -2.74
C PRO A 200 2.07 -8.09 -3.51
N LYS A 201 0.86 -8.34 -3.03
CA LYS A 201 -0.37 -7.67 -3.48
C LYS A 201 -0.61 -6.35 -2.73
N VAL A 202 -0.09 -6.28 -1.50
CA VAL A 202 -0.22 -5.13 -0.61
C VAL A 202 1.15 -4.79 -0.02
N MET A 203 1.53 -3.53 -0.05
CA MET A 203 2.73 -3.01 0.61
C MET A 203 2.36 -2.16 1.81
N LEU A 204 3.00 -2.46 2.93
CA LEU A 204 2.86 -1.74 4.19
C LEU A 204 4.13 -0.94 4.46
N PHE A 205 3.97 0.32 4.82
CA PHE A 205 5.06 1.22 5.17
C PHE A 205 4.83 1.79 6.57
N ASP A 206 5.68 1.42 7.54
CA ASP A 206 5.58 1.88 8.92
C ASP A 206 6.65 2.93 9.20
N GLU A 207 6.29 4.21 9.11
CA GLU A 207 7.14 5.38 9.39
C GLU A 207 8.53 5.31 8.74
N VAL A 208 8.61 4.91 7.48
CA VAL A 208 9.84 4.53 6.77
C VAL A 208 10.88 5.65 6.59
N THR A 209 10.55 6.87 6.97
CA THR A 209 11.46 8.02 6.91
C THR A 209 11.86 8.56 8.29
N SER A 210 11.26 8.06 9.39
CA SER A 210 11.46 8.62 10.74
C SER A 210 12.87 8.43 11.29
N ALA A 211 13.62 7.44 10.76
CA ALA A 211 15.00 7.15 11.15
C ALA A 211 16.04 7.76 10.18
N LEU A 212 15.61 8.67 9.28
CA LEU A 212 16.44 9.23 8.23
C LEU A 212 16.64 10.74 8.40
N ASP A 213 17.79 11.23 7.99
CA ASP A 213 18.02 12.65 7.83
C ASP A 213 17.09 13.23 6.75
N PRO A 214 16.67 14.50 6.85
CA PRO A 214 15.73 15.13 5.92
C PRO A 214 16.11 15.02 4.44
N GLU A 215 17.41 15.10 4.13
CA GLU A 215 17.94 14.97 2.77
C GLU A 215 17.69 13.57 2.18
N LEU A 216 17.81 12.53 3.01
CA LEU A 216 17.61 11.13 2.60
C LEU A 216 16.14 10.73 2.51
N CYS A 217 15.24 11.44 3.22
CA CYS A 217 13.81 11.21 3.16
C CYS A 217 13.28 11.33 1.72
N GLY A 218 13.72 12.37 0.99
CA GLY A 218 13.28 12.63 -0.37
C GLY A 218 13.58 11.47 -1.33
N GLU A 219 14.76 10.85 -1.22
CA GLU A 219 15.16 9.71 -2.06
C GLU A 219 14.23 8.50 -1.85
N VAL A 220 13.94 8.16 -0.59
CA VAL A 220 13.08 7.04 -0.23
C VAL A 220 11.64 7.28 -0.67
N LEU A 221 11.09 8.48 -0.42
CA LEU A 221 9.75 8.85 -0.83
C LEU A 221 9.59 8.88 -2.36
N ASN A 222 10.63 9.28 -3.10
CA ASN A 222 10.63 9.22 -4.57
C ASN A 222 10.54 7.79 -5.10
N VAL A 223 11.25 6.84 -4.47
CA VAL A 223 11.11 5.42 -4.82
C VAL A 223 9.67 4.94 -4.58
N ILE A 224 9.09 5.25 -3.42
CA ILE A 224 7.70 4.86 -3.10
C ILE A 224 6.72 5.48 -4.10
N ARG A 225 6.92 6.76 -4.48
CA ARG A 225 6.07 7.45 -5.48
C ARG A 225 6.12 6.75 -6.85
N LYS A 226 7.32 6.40 -7.33
CA LYS A 226 7.48 5.64 -8.58
C LYS A 226 6.79 4.29 -8.54
N LEU A 227 6.97 3.53 -7.44
CA LEU A 227 6.31 2.23 -7.27
C LEU A 227 4.77 2.35 -7.29
N GLY A 228 4.22 3.39 -6.65
CA GLY A 228 2.77 3.64 -6.65
C GLY A 228 2.22 4.04 -8.01
N ALA A 229 3.01 4.72 -8.84
CA ALA A 229 2.60 5.15 -10.17
C ALA A 229 2.67 4.02 -11.22
N GLU A 230 3.74 3.20 -11.15
CA GLU A 230 4.07 2.25 -12.22
C GLU A 230 3.43 0.87 -12.05
N HIS A 231 3.08 0.45 -10.83
CA HIS A 231 2.75 -0.94 -10.54
C HIS A 231 1.32 -1.18 -10.05
N ASN A 232 0.45 -0.19 -10.02
CA ASN A 232 -0.93 -0.29 -9.47
C ASN A 232 -0.99 -1.09 -8.15
N LEU A 233 0.01 -0.86 -7.29
CA LEU A 233 0.23 -1.61 -6.05
C LEU A 233 -0.60 -1.00 -4.93
N THR A 234 -1.36 -1.82 -4.22
CA THR A 234 -2.08 -1.37 -3.02
C THR A 234 -1.09 -1.04 -1.91
N MET A 235 -1.22 0.12 -1.30
CA MET A 235 -0.28 0.61 -0.30
C MET A 235 -0.99 1.16 0.94
N LEU A 236 -0.57 0.72 2.12
CA LEU A 236 -0.95 1.34 3.39
C LEU A 236 0.30 1.94 4.02
N MET A 237 0.26 3.22 4.32
CA MET A 237 1.41 3.95 4.84
C MET A 237 1.06 4.68 6.13
N VAL A 238 1.75 4.34 7.21
CA VAL A 238 1.81 5.17 8.42
C VAL A 238 2.91 6.19 8.23
N THR A 239 2.57 7.48 8.32
CA THR A 239 3.55 8.55 8.08
C THR A 239 3.27 9.81 8.88
N HIS A 240 4.34 10.54 9.21
CA HIS A 240 4.32 11.92 9.72
C HIS A 240 4.64 12.94 8.63
N GLN A 241 4.91 12.51 7.40
CA GLN A 241 5.19 13.38 6.25
C GLN A 241 3.88 13.84 5.59
N MET A 242 3.26 14.91 6.13
CA MET A 242 1.94 15.36 5.70
C MET A 242 1.93 15.83 4.24
N GLY A 243 3.01 16.49 3.78
CA GLY A 243 3.17 16.89 2.38
C GLY A 243 3.14 15.69 1.43
N PHE A 244 3.88 14.63 1.77
CA PHE A 244 3.89 13.41 0.99
C PHE A 244 2.52 12.70 1.01
N ALA A 245 1.88 12.58 2.18
CA ALA A 245 0.55 11.98 2.29
C ALA A 245 -0.49 12.73 1.42
N ARG A 246 -0.42 14.07 1.37
CA ARG A 246 -1.30 14.92 0.56
C ARG A 246 -1.14 14.65 -0.95
N GLU A 247 0.09 14.49 -1.42
CA GLU A 247 0.40 14.31 -2.85
C GLU A 247 0.23 12.88 -3.34
N PHE A 248 0.48 11.91 -2.47
CA PHE A 248 0.63 10.51 -2.86
C PHE A 248 -0.62 9.68 -2.62
N ALA A 249 -1.36 9.93 -1.52
CA ALA A 249 -2.47 9.09 -1.12
C ALA A 249 -3.75 9.36 -1.93
N ASP A 250 -4.49 8.30 -2.25
CA ASP A 250 -5.85 8.39 -2.77
C ASP A 250 -6.84 8.69 -1.65
N ARG A 251 -6.57 8.15 -0.44
CA ARG A 251 -7.35 8.37 0.79
C ARG A 251 -6.44 8.57 1.99
N VAL A 252 -6.82 9.46 2.88
CA VAL A 252 -6.17 9.72 4.18
C VAL A 252 -7.12 9.30 5.30
N CYS A 253 -6.60 8.51 6.25
CA CYS A 253 -7.28 8.09 7.46
C CYS A 253 -6.63 8.74 8.68
N PHE A 254 -7.36 9.59 9.39
CA PHE A 254 -6.93 10.10 10.69
C PHE A 254 -7.27 9.09 11.78
N PHE A 255 -6.21 8.54 12.37
CA PHE A 255 -6.31 7.47 13.37
C PHE A 255 -6.18 8.02 14.78
N TYR A 256 -7.17 7.76 15.62
CA TYR A 256 -7.20 8.27 16.99
C TYR A 256 -7.86 7.26 17.93
N LYS A 257 -7.25 6.99 19.09
CA LYS A 257 -7.74 6.06 20.12
C LYS A 257 -8.17 4.69 19.55
N GLY A 258 -7.35 4.10 18.70
CA GLY A 258 -7.61 2.75 18.18
C GLY A 258 -8.62 2.66 17.02
N GLN A 259 -9.16 3.78 16.55
CA GLN A 259 -10.19 3.84 15.51
C GLN A 259 -9.80 4.80 14.38
N ILE A 260 -10.43 4.64 13.21
CA ILE A 260 -10.43 5.65 12.18
C ILE A 260 -11.46 6.71 12.57
N HIS A 261 -10.97 7.85 13.04
CA HIS A 261 -11.80 8.95 13.52
C HIS A 261 -12.39 9.79 12.38
N GLU A 262 -11.60 9.96 11.31
CA GLU A 262 -12.02 10.65 10.10
C GLU A 262 -11.25 10.08 8.90
N GLN A 263 -11.90 9.99 7.74
CA GLN A 263 -11.27 9.58 6.51
C GLN A 263 -11.87 10.30 5.31
N GLY A 264 -11.07 10.49 4.28
CA GLY A 264 -11.50 11.17 3.06
C GLY A 264 -10.35 11.33 2.07
N THR A 265 -10.61 12.04 0.98
CA THR A 265 -9.54 12.45 0.06
C THR A 265 -8.54 13.35 0.77
N PRO A 266 -7.29 13.45 0.28
CA PRO A 266 -6.32 14.39 0.84
C PRO A 266 -6.85 15.82 0.99
N ALA A 267 -7.59 16.32 -0.01
CA ALA A 267 -8.19 17.66 0.06
C ALA A 267 -9.21 17.77 1.20
N GLN A 268 -10.08 16.77 1.39
CA GLN A 268 -11.04 16.78 2.48
C GLN A 268 -10.37 16.82 3.85
N ILE A 269 -9.36 15.97 4.07
CA ILE A 269 -8.71 15.86 5.38
C ILE A 269 -7.76 17.04 5.67
N PHE A 270 -6.95 17.48 4.71
CA PHE A 270 -5.94 18.52 4.96
C PHE A 270 -6.45 19.95 4.81
N GLU A 271 -7.51 20.19 4.05
CA GLU A 271 -8.04 21.53 3.76
C GLU A 271 -9.37 21.82 4.47
N ASN A 272 -10.23 20.79 4.61
CA ASN A 272 -11.55 20.95 5.20
C ASN A 272 -11.92 19.76 6.12
N PRO A 273 -11.11 19.48 7.17
CA PRO A 273 -11.44 18.44 8.14
C PRO A 273 -12.72 18.76 8.88
N GLN A 274 -13.58 17.76 9.10
CA GLN A 274 -14.89 17.93 9.72
C GLN A 274 -14.87 17.66 11.23
N GLN A 275 -13.90 16.89 11.69
CA GLN A 275 -13.79 16.52 13.10
C GLN A 275 -12.87 17.48 13.85
N GLU A 276 -13.33 17.99 14.97
CA GLU A 276 -12.56 18.92 15.83
C GLU A 276 -11.17 18.38 16.17
N ARG A 277 -11.08 17.08 16.45
CA ARG A 277 -9.80 16.44 16.79
C ARG A 277 -8.82 16.37 15.63
N THR A 278 -9.32 16.15 14.41
CA THR A 278 -8.51 16.20 13.17
C THR A 278 -7.99 17.61 12.97
N CYS A 279 -8.85 18.63 13.10
CA CYS A 279 -8.47 20.05 13.00
C CYS A 279 -7.35 20.39 13.97
N ALA A 280 -7.52 20.05 15.26
CA ALA A 280 -6.53 20.33 16.30
C ALA A 280 -5.18 19.62 16.03
N PHE A 281 -5.20 18.36 15.56
CA PHE A 281 -3.98 17.63 15.20
C PHE A 281 -3.25 18.30 14.02
N LEU A 282 -3.97 18.63 12.96
CA LEU A 282 -3.36 19.24 11.76
C LEU A 282 -2.83 20.67 12.04
N SER A 283 -3.50 21.43 12.90
CA SER A 283 -3.01 22.76 13.33
C SER A 283 -1.69 22.62 14.11
N ALA A 284 -1.61 21.70 15.06
CA ALA A 284 -0.39 21.45 15.82
C ALA A 284 0.78 21.00 14.92
N VAL A 285 0.51 20.18 13.90
CA VAL A 285 1.54 19.74 12.94
C VAL A 285 2.01 20.91 12.06
N LYS A 286 1.13 21.84 11.68
CA LYS A 286 1.50 23.03 10.89
C LYS A 286 2.36 24.02 11.68
N GLU A 287 2.12 24.13 12.99
CA GLU A 287 2.91 25.00 13.89
C GLU A 287 4.30 24.44 14.20
N ALA A 288 4.48 23.11 14.11
CA ALA A 288 5.74 22.43 14.40
C ALA A 288 6.71 22.33 13.19
N ASN A 289 6.24 22.63 11.98
CA ASN A 289 7.01 22.64 10.72
C ASN A 289 7.19 24.06 10.18
#